data_7e36c2438d2af2eee1e4dcfa0e09ea11
#
_entry.id   7e36c2438d2af2eee1e4dcfa0e09ea11
#
_cell.length_a   1.000
_cell.length_b   1.000
_cell.length_c   1.000
_cell.angle_alpha   90.00
_cell.angle_beta   90.00
_cell.angle_gamma   90.00
#
_symmetry.space_group_name_H-M   'P 1'
#
loop_
_entity.id
_entity.type
_entity.pdbx_description
1 polymer ?
#
loop_
_entity_poly.entity_id
_entity_poly.type
_entity_poly.pdbx_seq_one_letter_code
_entity_poly.pdbx_strand_id
1 'polypeptide(L)'
;MNRAAGIGLGVMLTLTVARAHDPITTRVTWVGDISRIVQSRCVRCHNPDGLAPMSLTAYEDARRWARAIKEETMTRRMPKWHAARGYGDFRNDPSLSPLEIALIAAWADGGAPRGTKADERAIPSNPPSTHRAAIDLRGVRTETVPCGERPLPGGTLVAVQPDAAAEASVGMSIHLPDGQRRIVGWITKFDPEFAVTYWLRTPLDLPAGSRLVTEPPAGCTVTVFLTAGR
;
A
#
# COMPACT_ATOMS: atom_id res chain seq x y z
N MET A 1 79.89 32.50 29.50
CA MET A 1 78.75 33.09 28.76
C MET A 1 78.21 32.01 27.81
N ASN A 2 77.23 31.25 28.31
CA ASN A 2 76.60 30.14 27.54
C ASN A 2 75.24 30.60 27.02
N ARG A 3 75.06 30.60 25.72
CA ARG A 3 73.77 30.79 25.06
C ARG A 3 73.22 29.40 24.71
N ALA A 4 72.16 29.00 25.37
CA ALA A 4 71.36 27.84 25.01
C ALA A 4 70.35 28.23 23.92
N ALA A 5 70.43 27.58 22.78
CA ALA A 5 69.47 27.68 21.68
C ALA A 5 68.32 26.67 21.94
N GLY A 6 67.15 27.18 22.19
CA GLY A 6 65.91 26.36 22.31
C GLY A 6 65.35 26.03 20.92
N ILE A 7 65.27 24.74 20.58
CA ILE A 7 64.60 24.24 19.36
C ILE A 7 63.13 24.04 19.73
N GLY A 8 62.27 24.91 19.20
CA GLY A 8 60.82 24.75 19.27
C GLY A 8 60.33 23.71 18.29
N LEU A 9 59.84 22.57 18.78
CA LEU A 9 59.21 21.52 17.99
C LEU A 9 57.72 21.90 17.71
N GLY A 10 57.47 22.43 16.52
CA GLY A 10 56.10 22.72 16.09
C GLY A 10 55.37 21.43 15.72
N VAL A 11 54.38 21.01 16.51
CA VAL A 11 53.49 19.92 16.20
C VAL A 11 52.47 20.42 15.16
N MET A 12 52.61 20.02 13.92
CA MET A 12 51.64 20.29 12.86
C MET A 12 50.45 19.31 12.98
N LEU A 13 49.34 19.79 13.55
CA LEU A 13 48.11 19.01 13.67
C LEU A 13 47.44 18.93 12.29
N THR A 14 47.59 17.82 11.59
CA THR A 14 46.87 17.55 10.34
C THR A 14 45.43 17.16 10.67
N LEU A 15 44.48 18.08 10.45
CA LEU A 15 43.08 17.81 10.46
C LEU A 15 42.71 16.87 9.30
N THR A 16 42.62 15.58 9.58
CA THR A 16 42.00 14.65 8.65
C THR A 16 40.47 14.90 8.67
N VAL A 17 39.98 15.51 7.59
CA VAL A 17 38.52 15.60 7.36
C VAL A 17 38.03 14.18 7.13
N ALA A 18 37.50 13.56 8.17
CA ALA A 18 36.78 12.29 8.02
C ALA A 18 35.57 12.54 7.13
N ARG A 19 35.59 11.98 5.93
CA ARG A 19 34.38 11.90 5.09
C ARG A 19 33.41 10.96 5.80
N ALA A 20 32.42 11.52 6.47
CA ALA A 20 31.51 10.80 7.36
C ALA A 20 30.48 9.94 6.61
N HIS A 21 30.40 9.98 5.29
CA HIS A 21 29.43 9.21 4.54
C HIS A 21 30.05 8.69 3.25
N ASP A 22 30.35 7.40 3.21
CA ASP A 22 30.49 6.72 1.93
C ASP A 22 29.13 6.72 1.21
N PRO A 23 29.09 7.05 -0.09
CA PRO A 23 27.84 6.96 -0.83
C PRO A 23 27.34 5.51 -0.79
N ILE A 24 26.12 5.32 -0.33
CA ILE A 24 25.47 4.00 -0.36
C ILE A 24 25.37 3.59 -1.83
N THR A 25 26.24 2.67 -2.26
CA THR A 25 26.17 2.10 -3.60
C THR A 25 25.09 1.03 -3.62
N THR A 26 24.06 1.22 -4.41
CA THR A 26 23.00 0.23 -4.60
C THR A 26 22.98 -0.26 -6.04
N ARG A 27 22.62 -1.54 -6.22
CA ARG A 27 22.30 -2.11 -7.55
C ARG A 27 20.84 -1.90 -7.93
N VAL A 28 20.03 -1.33 -7.02
CA VAL A 28 18.62 -1.06 -7.27
C VAL A 28 18.51 0.19 -8.13
N THR A 29 17.86 0.05 -9.27
CA THR A 29 17.69 1.14 -10.23
C THR A 29 16.21 1.33 -10.58
N TRP A 30 15.88 2.50 -11.13
CA TRP A 30 14.53 2.73 -11.63
C TRP A 30 14.12 1.71 -12.70
N VAL A 31 14.96 1.53 -13.72
CA VAL A 31 14.67 0.62 -14.84
C VAL A 31 14.64 -0.84 -14.37
N GLY A 32 15.56 -1.23 -13.50
CA GLY A 32 15.66 -2.62 -13.06
C GLY A 32 14.57 -3.06 -12.10
N ASP A 33 14.17 -2.19 -11.20
CA ASP A 33 13.36 -2.61 -10.04
C ASP A 33 12.16 -1.69 -9.77
N ILE A 34 12.41 -0.37 -9.66
CA ILE A 34 11.46 0.55 -9.04
C ILE A 34 10.30 0.89 -9.95
N SER A 35 10.53 1.06 -11.26
CA SER A 35 9.47 1.40 -12.21
C SER A 35 8.29 0.42 -12.14
N ARG A 36 8.55 -0.87 -11.95
CA ARG A 36 7.52 -1.90 -11.83
C ARG A 36 6.71 -1.77 -10.55
N ILE A 37 7.39 -1.49 -9.44
CA ILE A 37 6.72 -1.26 -8.16
C ILE A 37 5.82 -0.03 -8.28
N VAL A 38 6.35 1.07 -8.80
CA VAL A 38 5.61 2.33 -8.96
C VAL A 38 4.42 2.14 -9.91
N GLN A 39 4.61 1.49 -11.04
CA GLN A 39 3.52 1.21 -12.00
C GLN A 39 2.41 0.35 -11.39
N SER A 40 2.76 -0.64 -10.59
CA SER A 40 1.76 -1.56 -10.03
C SER A 40 1.08 -1.03 -8.76
N ARG A 41 1.75 -0.19 -7.97
CA ARG A 41 1.29 0.21 -6.64
C ARG A 41 0.91 1.68 -6.51
N CYS A 42 1.53 2.57 -7.30
CA CYS A 42 1.44 4.01 -7.11
C CYS A 42 0.66 4.72 -8.23
N VAL A 43 0.93 4.37 -9.50
CA VAL A 43 0.41 5.09 -10.67
C VAL A 43 -1.12 5.09 -10.75
N ARG A 44 -1.81 4.15 -10.10
CA ARG A 44 -3.28 4.18 -10.04
C ARG A 44 -3.82 5.51 -9.54
N CYS A 45 -3.14 6.12 -8.55
CA CYS A 45 -3.52 7.42 -7.98
C CYS A 45 -2.57 8.53 -8.41
N HIS A 46 -1.28 8.21 -8.61
CA HIS A 46 -0.22 9.14 -8.98
C HIS A 46 0.03 9.16 -10.49
N ASN A 47 -0.98 9.55 -11.25
CA ASN A 47 -0.92 9.78 -12.69
C ASN A 47 -1.51 11.18 -13.01
N PRO A 48 -1.35 11.71 -14.23
CA PRO A 48 -1.82 13.06 -14.56
C PRO A 48 -3.31 13.30 -14.33
N ASP A 49 -4.13 12.26 -14.45
CA ASP A 49 -5.58 12.31 -14.26
C ASP A 49 -6.01 11.70 -12.90
N GLY A 50 -5.05 11.40 -12.04
CA GLY A 50 -5.27 10.72 -10.76
C GLY A 50 -5.63 11.69 -9.63
N LEU A 51 -6.05 11.12 -8.50
CA LEU A 51 -6.44 11.90 -7.30
C LEU A 51 -5.24 12.50 -6.54
N ALA A 52 -4.03 11.99 -6.76
CA ALA A 52 -2.85 12.45 -6.05
C ALA A 52 -2.27 13.72 -6.69
N PRO A 53 -1.68 14.63 -5.90
CA PRO A 53 -1.24 15.93 -6.37
C PRO A 53 0.00 15.91 -7.29
N MET A 54 0.66 14.75 -7.42
CA MET A 54 1.85 14.59 -8.28
C MET A 54 1.77 13.29 -9.07
N SER A 55 2.27 13.32 -10.29
CA SER A 55 2.46 12.12 -11.10
C SER A 55 3.75 11.40 -10.70
N LEU A 56 3.74 10.08 -10.76
CA LEU A 56 4.91 9.21 -10.60
C LEU A 56 5.11 8.29 -11.82
N THR A 57 4.53 8.66 -12.97
CA THR A 57 4.58 7.83 -14.19
C THR A 57 5.94 7.81 -14.85
N ALA A 58 6.73 8.88 -14.68
CA ALA A 58 8.05 9.02 -15.27
C ALA A 58 9.15 8.96 -14.21
N TYR A 59 10.35 8.53 -14.62
CA TYR A 59 11.53 8.51 -13.75
C TYR A 59 11.84 9.88 -13.15
N GLU A 60 11.82 10.93 -13.95
CA GLU A 60 12.18 12.28 -13.52
C GLU A 60 11.23 12.80 -12.41
N ASP A 61 9.97 12.41 -12.50
CA ASP A 61 8.98 12.76 -11.48
C ASP A 61 9.23 11.95 -10.19
N ALA A 62 9.36 10.64 -10.31
CA ALA A 62 9.60 9.78 -9.15
C ALA A 62 10.92 10.13 -8.44
N ARG A 63 11.99 10.47 -9.18
CA ARG A 63 13.28 10.86 -8.62
C ARG A 63 13.18 12.10 -7.73
N ARG A 64 12.43 13.11 -8.15
CA ARG A 64 12.22 14.33 -7.34
C ARG A 64 11.60 14.02 -5.98
N TRP A 65 10.76 13.02 -5.92
CA TRP A 65 10.03 12.59 -4.74
C TRP A 65 10.63 11.38 -4.02
N ALA A 66 11.79 10.87 -4.46
CA ALA A 66 12.37 9.60 -3.99
C ALA A 66 12.46 9.53 -2.45
N ARG A 67 12.93 10.60 -1.80
CA ARG A 67 13.01 10.67 -0.33
C ARG A 67 11.64 10.60 0.33
N ALA A 68 10.67 11.36 -0.17
CA ALA A 68 9.30 11.34 0.35
C ALA A 68 8.64 9.98 0.11
N ILE A 69 8.81 9.39 -1.09
CA ILE A 69 8.31 8.04 -1.38
C ILE A 69 8.86 7.03 -0.39
N LYS A 70 10.18 7.07 -0.10
CA LYS A 70 10.80 6.22 0.92
C LYS A 70 10.12 6.41 2.28
N GLU A 71 10.01 7.64 2.76
CA GLU A 71 9.44 7.95 4.07
C GLU A 71 7.99 7.50 4.19
N GLU A 72 7.16 7.81 3.20
CA GLU A 72 5.76 7.46 3.18
C GLU A 72 5.54 5.93 3.11
N THR A 73 6.37 5.22 2.36
CA THR A 73 6.26 3.77 2.24
C THR A 73 6.82 3.03 3.46
N MET A 74 7.91 3.51 4.06
CA MET A 74 8.46 2.93 5.29
C MET A 74 7.50 3.08 6.47
N THR A 75 6.83 4.22 6.56
CA THR A 75 5.81 4.46 7.60
C THR A 75 4.44 3.89 7.25
N ARG A 76 4.32 3.25 6.08
CA ARG A 76 3.06 2.65 5.56
C ARG A 76 1.90 3.63 5.45
N ARG A 77 2.19 4.93 5.28
CA ARG A 77 1.18 5.94 4.95
C ARG A 77 0.78 5.87 3.47
N MET A 78 1.70 5.35 2.63
CA MET A 78 1.44 5.07 1.20
C MET A 78 1.82 3.63 0.85
N PRO A 79 1.09 3.00 -0.06
CA PRO A 79 -0.20 3.40 -0.64
C PRO A 79 -1.31 3.52 0.42
N LYS A 80 -2.27 4.44 0.22
CA LYS A 80 -3.46 4.55 1.08
C LYS A 80 -4.26 3.26 1.05
N TRP A 81 -4.34 2.58 2.19
CA TRP A 81 -5.09 1.35 2.37
C TRP A 81 -5.45 1.15 3.83
N HIS A 82 -6.73 1.01 4.10
CA HIS A 82 -7.25 1.03 5.45
C HIS A 82 -7.59 -0.36 6.01
N ALA A 83 -7.57 -1.41 5.16
CA ALA A 83 -7.78 -2.78 5.64
C ALA A 83 -6.56 -3.29 6.43
N ALA A 84 -6.81 -3.70 7.66
CA ALA A 84 -5.78 -4.27 8.53
C ALA A 84 -5.31 -5.63 7.98
N ARG A 85 -4.00 -5.85 8.03
CA ARG A 85 -3.40 -7.12 7.58
C ARG A 85 -3.88 -8.30 8.41
N GLY A 86 -4.17 -9.39 7.76
CA GLY A 86 -4.68 -10.60 8.41
C GLY A 86 -6.19 -10.62 8.65
N TYR A 87 -6.88 -9.53 8.31
CA TYR A 87 -8.32 -9.41 8.39
C TYR A 87 -8.91 -9.20 6.99
N GLY A 88 -9.37 -10.27 6.37
CA GLY A 88 -9.79 -10.30 4.97
C GLY A 88 -8.63 -10.51 3.99
N ASP A 89 -8.98 -10.92 2.78
CA ASP A 89 -8.06 -11.08 1.65
C ASP A 89 -8.67 -10.41 0.42
N PHE A 90 -8.03 -9.32 -0.03
CA PHE A 90 -8.57 -8.45 -1.06
C PHE A 90 -7.71 -8.49 -2.31
N ARG A 91 -8.34 -8.70 -3.47
CA ARG A 91 -7.63 -8.72 -4.76
C ARG A 91 -7.13 -7.36 -5.20
N ASN A 92 -7.66 -6.28 -4.67
CA ASN A 92 -7.28 -4.90 -4.98
C ASN A 92 -6.41 -4.25 -3.90
N ASP A 93 -5.78 -5.03 -3.01
CA ASP A 93 -4.84 -4.54 -2.01
C ASP A 93 -3.58 -3.96 -2.67
N PRO A 94 -3.31 -2.64 -2.56
CA PRO A 94 -2.14 -2.01 -3.13
C PRO A 94 -0.92 -2.07 -2.20
N SER A 95 -1.04 -2.69 -1.03
CA SER A 95 0.00 -2.69 -0.01
C SER A 95 1.32 -3.23 -0.53
N LEU A 96 2.40 -2.56 -0.14
CA LEU A 96 3.75 -2.99 -0.46
C LEU A 96 4.19 -4.16 0.44
N SER A 97 4.88 -5.11 -0.16
CA SER A 97 5.60 -6.13 0.58
C SER A 97 6.83 -5.53 1.30
N PRO A 98 7.37 -6.19 2.34
CA PRO A 98 8.61 -5.75 2.98
C PRO A 98 9.78 -5.61 1.99
N LEU A 99 9.85 -6.49 0.98
CA LEU A 99 10.87 -6.41 -0.06
C LEU A 99 10.71 -5.18 -0.95
N GLU A 100 9.48 -4.87 -1.40
CA GLU A 100 9.21 -3.68 -2.21
C GLU A 100 9.58 -2.39 -1.43
N ILE A 101 9.27 -2.33 -0.14
CA ILE A 101 9.67 -1.21 0.73
C ILE A 101 11.19 -1.11 0.85
N ALA A 102 11.89 -2.22 1.05
CA ALA A 102 13.35 -2.24 1.14
C ALA A 102 14.01 -1.80 -0.17
N LEU A 103 13.48 -2.22 -1.32
CA LEU A 103 13.96 -1.81 -2.64
C LEU A 103 13.78 -0.29 -2.86
N ILE A 104 12.61 0.25 -2.51
CA ILE A 104 12.35 1.70 -2.59
C ILE A 104 13.33 2.47 -1.69
N ALA A 105 13.55 2.00 -0.46
CA ALA A 105 14.46 2.64 0.47
C ALA A 105 15.91 2.62 -0.05
N ALA A 106 16.38 1.46 -0.51
CA ALA A 106 17.72 1.33 -1.07
C ALA A 106 17.93 2.20 -2.31
N TRP A 107 16.93 2.29 -3.18
CA TRP A 107 16.97 3.16 -4.34
C TRP A 107 17.07 4.63 -3.96
N ALA A 108 16.24 5.10 -3.04
CA ALA A 108 16.23 6.49 -2.59
C ALA A 108 17.56 6.86 -1.90
N ASP A 109 18.07 6.00 -1.02
CA ASP A 109 19.34 6.20 -0.30
C ASP A 109 20.56 6.16 -1.24
N GLY A 110 20.49 5.39 -2.33
CA GLY A 110 21.51 5.34 -3.38
C GLY A 110 21.47 6.52 -4.35
N GLY A 111 20.68 7.58 -4.07
CA GLY A 111 20.57 8.77 -4.93
C GLY A 111 19.61 8.61 -6.10
N ALA A 112 18.72 7.65 -6.00
CA ALA A 112 17.66 7.36 -6.96
C ALA A 112 18.18 7.15 -8.40
N PRO A 113 19.11 6.21 -8.65
CA PRO A 113 19.71 6.01 -9.96
C PRO A 113 18.67 5.54 -10.99
N ARG A 114 18.78 6.06 -12.23
CA ARG A 114 17.91 5.66 -13.33
C ARG A 114 18.19 4.23 -13.78
N GLY A 115 19.47 3.86 -13.83
CA GLY A 115 19.91 2.62 -14.47
C GLY A 115 19.96 2.74 -15.98
N THR A 116 20.41 1.66 -16.61
CA THR A 116 20.56 1.53 -18.06
C THR A 116 19.61 0.47 -18.61
N LYS A 117 19.50 0.36 -19.93
CA LYS A 117 18.72 -0.72 -20.55
C LYS A 117 19.24 -2.12 -20.20
N ALA A 118 20.55 -2.24 -19.89
CA ALA A 118 21.15 -3.49 -19.42
C ALA A 118 20.66 -3.90 -18.01
N ASP A 119 20.16 -2.95 -17.23
CA ASP A 119 19.57 -3.22 -15.90
C ASP A 119 18.11 -3.70 -16.01
N GLU A 120 17.52 -3.61 -17.20
CA GLU A 120 16.17 -4.07 -17.47
C GLU A 120 16.13 -5.59 -17.31
N ARG A 121 15.79 -6.03 -16.10
CA ARG A 121 15.59 -7.46 -15.84
C ARG A 121 14.40 -7.93 -16.65
N ALA A 122 14.58 -9.04 -17.37
CA ALA A 122 13.46 -9.71 -18.00
C ALA A 122 12.35 -9.87 -16.95
N ILE A 123 11.26 -9.15 -17.13
CA ILE A 123 10.10 -9.28 -16.29
C ILE A 123 9.64 -10.71 -16.49
N PRO A 124 9.65 -11.58 -15.46
CA PRO A 124 8.79 -12.74 -15.55
C PRO A 124 7.43 -12.16 -15.91
N SER A 125 6.80 -12.65 -16.94
CA SER A 125 5.45 -12.27 -17.33
C SER A 125 4.52 -12.62 -16.16
N ASN A 126 4.65 -11.87 -15.09
CA ASN A 126 3.64 -11.87 -14.06
C ASN A 126 2.38 -11.39 -14.76
N PRO A 127 1.31 -12.15 -14.69
CA PRO A 127 0.05 -11.67 -15.21
C PRO A 127 -0.14 -10.25 -14.70
N PRO A 128 -0.61 -9.32 -15.55
CA PRO A 128 -0.83 -7.94 -15.16
C PRO A 128 -1.50 -7.98 -13.79
N SER A 129 -0.90 -7.25 -12.84
CA SER A 129 -1.34 -7.31 -11.45
C SER A 129 -2.85 -7.38 -11.43
N THR A 130 -3.44 -8.39 -10.83
CA THR A 130 -4.88 -8.63 -10.78
C THR A 130 -5.67 -7.42 -10.26
N HIS A 131 -4.96 -6.40 -9.78
CA HIS A 131 -5.47 -5.09 -9.44
C HIS A 131 -6.05 -4.29 -10.62
N ARG A 132 -5.75 -4.68 -11.86
CA ARG A 132 -6.20 -3.98 -13.07
C ARG A 132 -7.22 -4.77 -13.90
N ALA A 133 -7.51 -6.01 -13.54
CA ALA A 133 -8.64 -6.70 -14.15
C ALA A 133 -9.88 -5.84 -13.88
N ALA A 134 -10.44 -5.26 -14.90
CA ALA A 134 -11.70 -4.55 -14.81
C ALA A 134 -12.66 -5.47 -14.06
N ILE A 135 -13.16 -4.99 -12.92
CA ILE A 135 -14.09 -5.76 -12.13
C ILE A 135 -15.36 -5.85 -12.96
N ASP A 136 -15.70 -7.05 -13.37
CA ASP A 136 -16.95 -7.26 -14.11
C ASP A 136 -18.11 -7.05 -13.13
N LEU A 137 -18.80 -5.95 -13.30
CA LEU A 137 -19.97 -5.59 -12.50
C LEU A 137 -21.27 -6.17 -13.05
N ARG A 138 -21.23 -6.92 -14.16
CA ARG A 138 -22.44 -7.54 -14.72
C ARG A 138 -23.02 -8.53 -13.71
N GLY A 139 -24.31 -8.37 -13.43
CA GLY A 139 -25.02 -9.20 -12.47
C GLY A 139 -24.65 -8.94 -11.01
N VAL A 140 -23.84 -7.91 -10.71
CA VAL A 140 -23.59 -7.47 -9.34
C VAL A 140 -24.73 -6.56 -8.90
N ARG A 141 -25.40 -6.92 -7.82
CA ARG A 141 -26.35 -6.07 -7.08
C ARG A 141 -25.68 -5.50 -5.85
N THR A 142 -26.07 -4.34 -5.43
CA THR A 142 -25.56 -3.69 -4.21
C THR A 142 -26.69 -3.50 -3.22
N GLU A 143 -26.37 -3.64 -1.94
CA GLU A 143 -27.25 -3.33 -0.85
C GLU A 143 -26.46 -2.59 0.24
N THR A 144 -26.96 -1.44 0.67
CA THR A 144 -26.34 -0.66 1.74
C THR A 144 -27.15 -0.86 3.02
N VAL A 145 -26.47 -1.35 4.05
CA VAL A 145 -27.08 -1.61 5.35
C VAL A 145 -26.37 -0.81 6.44
N PRO A 146 -27.10 -0.30 7.45
CA PRO A 146 -26.48 0.31 8.62
C PRO A 146 -25.66 -0.72 9.38
N CYS A 147 -24.60 -0.27 10.06
CA CYS A 147 -23.81 -1.11 10.94
C CYS A 147 -24.65 -1.76 12.05
N GLY A 148 -24.17 -2.87 12.56
CA GLY A 148 -24.86 -3.74 13.50
C GLY A 148 -24.95 -5.15 12.98
N GLU A 149 -25.88 -5.90 13.50
CA GLU A 149 -26.23 -7.24 13.01
C GLU A 149 -27.38 -7.11 12.01
N ARG A 150 -27.12 -7.41 10.75
CA ARG A 150 -28.09 -7.22 9.65
C ARG A 150 -28.23 -8.50 8.83
N PRO A 151 -29.46 -8.95 8.57
CA PRO A 151 -29.68 -10.06 7.64
C PRO A 151 -29.21 -9.66 6.25
N LEU A 152 -28.62 -10.61 5.55
CA LEU A 152 -28.23 -10.45 4.14
C LEU A 152 -29.07 -11.35 3.25
N PRO A 153 -29.39 -10.90 2.03
CA PRO A 153 -29.99 -11.78 1.05
C PRO A 153 -28.99 -12.88 0.66
N GLY A 154 -29.50 -14.06 0.32
CA GLY A 154 -28.67 -15.13 -0.22
C GLY A 154 -27.98 -14.73 -1.52
N GLY A 155 -26.90 -15.41 -1.85
CA GLY A 155 -26.08 -15.16 -3.03
C GLY A 155 -24.61 -15.33 -2.75
N THR A 156 -23.75 -14.67 -3.54
CA THR A 156 -22.30 -14.70 -3.32
C THR A 156 -21.78 -13.29 -3.07
N LEU A 157 -21.19 -13.05 -1.90
CA LEU A 157 -20.55 -11.79 -1.55
C LEU A 157 -19.21 -11.67 -2.30
N VAL A 158 -19.06 -10.61 -3.08
CA VAL A 158 -17.86 -10.36 -3.90
C VAL A 158 -17.05 -9.16 -3.42
N ALA A 159 -17.71 -8.19 -2.74
CA ALA A 159 -17.01 -7.04 -2.17
C ALA A 159 -17.83 -6.40 -1.04
N VAL A 160 -17.15 -5.56 -0.27
CA VAL A 160 -17.74 -4.68 0.74
C VAL A 160 -17.17 -3.28 0.62
N GLN A 161 -17.97 -2.28 0.96
CA GLN A 161 -17.53 -0.89 1.05
C GLN A 161 -18.13 -0.26 2.30
N PRO A 162 -17.37 -0.13 3.38
CA PRO A 162 -17.80 0.62 4.55
C PRO A 162 -17.81 2.12 4.26
N ASP A 163 -18.68 2.82 4.95
CA ASP A 163 -18.72 4.27 5.06
C ASP A 163 -18.89 4.63 6.53
N ALA A 164 -17.97 5.45 7.05
CA ALA A 164 -17.88 5.78 8.46
C ALA A 164 -17.28 7.18 8.66
N ALA A 165 -17.27 7.65 9.89
CA ALA A 165 -16.58 8.88 10.25
C ALA A 165 -15.06 8.73 10.05
N ALA A 166 -14.37 9.86 9.78
CA ALA A 166 -12.92 9.89 9.71
C ALA A 166 -12.28 9.30 10.98
N GLU A 167 -11.15 8.62 10.81
CA GLU A 167 -10.40 7.90 11.87
C GLU A 167 -11.16 6.74 12.54
N ALA A 168 -12.40 6.45 12.12
CA ALA A 168 -13.15 5.31 12.65
C ALA A 168 -12.50 3.97 12.25
N SER A 169 -12.82 2.94 13.03
CA SER A 169 -12.50 1.55 12.68
C SER A 169 -13.78 0.75 12.54
N VAL A 170 -13.84 -0.09 11.49
CA VAL A 170 -15.01 -0.91 11.18
C VAL A 170 -14.57 -2.36 10.95
N GLY A 171 -14.89 -3.21 11.91
CA GLY A 171 -14.78 -4.66 11.75
C GLY A 171 -16.01 -5.22 11.06
N MET A 172 -15.83 -6.17 10.16
CA MET A 172 -16.90 -6.81 9.39
C MET A 172 -16.74 -8.32 9.40
N SER A 173 -17.78 -9.02 9.76
CA SER A 173 -17.85 -10.48 9.69
C SER A 173 -19.21 -10.96 9.18
N ILE A 174 -19.21 -12.12 8.55
CA ILE A 174 -20.44 -12.82 8.15
C ILE A 174 -20.67 -13.97 9.13
N HIS A 175 -21.85 -14.01 9.69
CA HIS A 175 -22.34 -15.13 10.48
C HIS A 175 -23.25 -15.98 9.60
N LEU A 176 -22.90 -17.23 9.42
CA LEU A 176 -23.62 -18.19 8.61
C LEU A 176 -24.69 -18.92 9.46
N PRO A 177 -25.74 -19.47 8.83
CA PRO A 177 -26.80 -20.17 9.57
C PRO A 177 -26.33 -21.41 10.32
N ASP A 178 -25.21 -22.01 9.90
CA ASP A 178 -24.58 -23.16 10.55
C ASP A 178 -23.72 -22.78 11.78
N GLY A 179 -23.72 -21.51 12.19
CA GLY A 179 -22.96 -20.98 13.31
C GLY A 179 -21.50 -20.61 12.96
N GLN A 180 -21.04 -20.83 11.74
CA GLN A 180 -19.70 -20.41 11.35
C GLN A 180 -19.63 -18.89 11.22
N ARG A 181 -18.48 -18.33 11.63
CA ARG A 181 -18.15 -16.92 11.47
C ARG A 181 -17.02 -16.77 10.43
N ARG A 182 -17.21 -15.89 9.46
CA ARG A 182 -16.21 -15.53 8.46
C ARG A 182 -15.83 -14.07 8.61
N ILE A 183 -14.57 -13.77 8.90
CA ILE A 183 -14.07 -12.39 8.92
C ILE A 183 -13.96 -11.91 7.47
N VAL A 184 -14.62 -10.79 7.18
CA VAL A 184 -14.59 -10.15 5.86
C VAL A 184 -13.50 -9.10 5.80
N GLY A 185 -13.34 -8.31 6.86
CA GLY A 185 -12.31 -7.30 6.93
C GLY A 185 -12.35 -6.49 8.23
N TRP A 186 -11.24 -5.80 8.49
CA TRP A 186 -11.14 -4.82 9.56
C TRP A 186 -10.52 -3.55 8.98
N ILE A 187 -11.32 -2.51 8.85
CA ILE A 187 -10.89 -1.22 8.32
C ILE A 187 -10.50 -0.34 9.50
N THR A 188 -9.33 0.27 9.45
CA THR A 188 -8.80 1.13 10.53
C THR A 188 -8.49 2.51 9.98
N LYS A 189 -8.66 3.54 10.82
CA LYS A 189 -8.38 4.93 10.44
C LYS A 189 -9.04 5.31 9.12
N PHE A 190 -10.34 5.05 9.04
CA PHE A 190 -11.10 5.30 7.82
C PHE A 190 -10.93 6.74 7.36
N ASP A 191 -10.70 6.91 6.06
CA ASP A 191 -10.56 8.22 5.42
C ASP A 191 -11.65 8.34 4.34
N PRO A 192 -12.68 9.18 4.58
CA PRO A 192 -13.79 9.34 3.63
C PRO A 192 -13.35 9.83 2.25
N GLU A 193 -12.27 10.61 2.17
CA GLU A 193 -11.74 11.12 0.90
C GLU A 193 -11.08 10.01 0.06
N PHE A 194 -10.71 8.89 0.71
CA PHE A 194 -10.09 7.72 0.07
C PHE A 194 -10.89 6.44 0.30
N ALA A 195 -12.20 6.56 0.44
CA ALA A 195 -13.09 5.41 0.55
C ALA A 195 -12.97 4.53 -0.70
N VAL A 196 -12.76 3.24 -0.49
CA VAL A 196 -12.60 2.25 -1.55
C VAL A 196 -13.51 1.05 -1.34
N THR A 197 -13.86 0.39 -2.45
CA THR A 197 -14.51 -0.92 -2.39
C THR A 197 -13.45 -2.00 -2.19
N TYR A 198 -13.66 -2.85 -1.20
CA TYR A 198 -12.77 -3.97 -0.85
C TYR A 198 -13.26 -5.23 -1.55
N TRP A 199 -12.63 -5.61 -2.65
CA TRP A 199 -13.00 -6.77 -3.46
C TRP A 199 -12.37 -8.03 -2.92
N LEU A 200 -13.19 -8.98 -2.50
CA LEU A 200 -12.71 -10.26 -1.97
C LEU A 200 -11.93 -11.01 -3.05
N ARG A 201 -10.80 -11.59 -2.68
CA ARG A 201 -10.02 -12.48 -3.56
C ARG A 201 -10.78 -13.76 -3.81
N THR A 202 -11.37 -14.32 -2.76
CA THR A 202 -12.25 -15.46 -2.82
C THR A 202 -13.65 -15.00 -2.44
N PRO A 203 -14.60 -14.99 -3.39
CA PRO A 203 -16.00 -14.72 -3.09
C PRO A 203 -16.54 -15.66 -2.02
N LEU A 204 -17.48 -15.16 -1.21
CA LEU A 204 -18.07 -15.91 -0.10
C LEU A 204 -19.54 -16.22 -0.39
N ASP A 205 -19.90 -17.49 -0.42
CA ASP A 205 -21.28 -17.90 -0.57
C ASP A 205 -22.08 -17.61 0.70
N LEU A 206 -23.24 -17.02 0.52
CA LEU A 206 -24.17 -16.61 1.56
C LEU A 206 -25.46 -17.44 1.47
N PRO A 207 -25.60 -18.52 2.23
CA PRO A 207 -26.88 -19.19 2.38
C PRO A 207 -27.97 -18.24 2.93
N ALA A 208 -29.22 -18.55 2.67
CA ALA A 208 -30.34 -17.82 3.28
C ALA A 208 -30.21 -17.84 4.81
N GLY A 209 -30.40 -16.67 5.45
CA GLY A 209 -30.22 -16.51 6.89
C GLY A 209 -28.79 -16.05 7.31
N SER A 210 -27.89 -15.85 6.36
CA SER A 210 -26.59 -15.22 6.63
C SER A 210 -26.78 -13.78 7.12
N ARG A 211 -25.90 -13.31 8.01
CA ARG A 211 -25.96 -11.98 8.63
C ARG A 211 -24.60 -11.29 8.54
N LEU A 212 -24.62 -10.00 8.20
CA LEU A 212 -23.46 -9.13 8.41
C LEU A 212 -23.45 -8.67 9.86
N VAL A 213 -22.31 -8.77 10.50
CA VAL A 213 -22.08 -8.24 11.85
C VAL A 213 -20.90 -7.29 11.80
N THR A 214 -21.10 -6.07 12.31
CA THR A 214 -20.06 -5.03 12.34
C THR A 214 -19.70 -4.64 13.77
N GLU A 215 -18.47 -4.19 13.93
CA GLU A 215 -17.91 -3.61 15.15
C GLU A 215 -17.26 -2.25 14.79
N PRO A 216 -17.80 -1.10 15.29
CA PRO A 216 -18.92 -0.95 16.20
C PRO A 216 -20.26 -1.30 15.55
N PRO A 217 -21.31 -1.54 16.39
CA PRO A 217 -22.63 -1.91 15.88
C PRO A 217 -23.46 -0.74 15.32
N ALA A 218 -22.94 0.48 15.38
CA ALA A 218 -23.63 1.69 14.90
C ALA A 218 -22.62 2.76 14.45
N GLY A 219 -23.11 3.82 13.82
CA GLY A 219 -22.29 4.98 13.40
C GLY A 219 -21.62 4.78 12.06
N CYS A 220 -21.96 3.75 11.30
CA CYS A 220 -21.46 3.52 9.95
C CYS A 220 -22.51 2.82 9.09
N THR A 221 -22.23 2.71 7.79
CA THR A 221 -22.95 1.86 6.85
C THR A 221 -21.98 0.95 6.12
N VAL A 222 -22.48 -0.16 5.59
CA VAL A 222 -21.70 -1.05 4.72
C VAL A 222 -22.51 -1.35 3.47
N THR A 223 -21.94 -1.03 2.31
CA THR A 223 -22.47 -1.49 1.03
C THR A 223 -21.86 -2.87 0.73
N VAL A 224 -22.72 -3.86 0.58
CA VAL A 224 -22.36 -5.21 0.15
C VAL A 224 -22.61 -5.36 -1.34
N PHE A 225 -21.68 -6.04 -2.02
CA PHE A 225 -21.75 -6.33 -3.45
C PHE A 225 -21.98 -7.83 -3.61
N LEU A 226 -23.08 -8.19 -4.24
CA LEU A 226 -23.57 -9.56 -4.31
C LEU A 226 -23.78 -9.97 -5.76
N THR A 227 -23.45 -11.21 -6.10
CA THR A 227 -23.90 -11.86 -7.31
C THR A 227 -24.96 -12.92 -7.01
N ALA A 228 -25.67 -13.38 -8.04
CA ALA A 228 -26.54 -14.55 -7.89
C ALA A 228 -25.70 -15.72 -7.35
N GLY A 229 -26.25 -16.48 -6.41
CA GLY A 229 -25.61 -17.72 -5.93
C GLY A 229 -25.44 -18.70 -7.10
N ARG A 230 -24.40 -19.51 -7.04
CA ARG A 230 -24.20 -20.63 -7.98
C ARG A 230 -25.15 -21.75 -7.67
#